data_4925b35c29a213932d156e3f48acf33a
#
_entry.id   4925b35c29a213932d156e3f48acf33a
#
_cell.length_a   1.000
_cell.length_b   1.000
_cell.length_c   1.000
_cell.angle_alpha   90.00
_cell.angle_beta   90.00
_cell.angle_gamma   90.00
#
_symmetry.space_group_name_H-M   'P 1'
#
loop_
_entity.id
_entity.type
_entity.pdbx_description
1 polymer ?
#
loop_
_entity_poly.entity_id
_entity_poly.type
_entity_poly.pdbx_seq_one_letter_code
_entity_poly.pdbx_strand_id
1 'polypeptide(L)'
;FMEDNNILAVVLAGGKSKRFGQDKNQIKLGDKTLLDHVLSKISSRFEEILIVSSHSVDIKKMKNITIIPDCFDDLGPLAGVLSAMKWLKENHKRYQWVATFPSDTPFFETSIIEEYKKKIKLKDSLLYFIKSNNKKHNIFGVWSIELLKQLEDDLINNNFRKVEDWANKIGVKTIDIEPKKFDPFFNINTKEDLEKAKKILKEKYNDQI
;
A
#
# COMPACT_ATOMS: atom_id res chain seq x y z
N PHE A 1 11.29 -22.81 8.85
CA PHE A 1 10.60 -22.81 7.54
C PHE A 1 9.14 -22.28 7.59
N MET A 2 8.65 -21.74 8.71
CA MET A 2 7.27 -21.22 8.84
C MET A 2 7.14 -19.71 9.14
N GLU A 3 8.23 -18.94 9.13
CA GLU A 3 8.17 -17.54 9.56
C GLU A 3 8.00 -16.50 8.41
N ASP A 4 8.14 -16.90 7.15
CA ASP A 4 8.09 -15.96 6.02
C ASP A 4 6.68 -15.60 5.52
N ASN A 5 5.64 -16.33 5.96
CA ASN A 5 4.26 -16.20 5.47
C ASN A 5 3.33 -15.48 6.46
N ASN A 6 3.85 -14.58 7.27
CA ASN A 6 3.10 -13.90 8.33
C ASN A 6 2.61 -12.49 7.94
N ILE A 7 2.72 -12.13 6.66
CA ILE A 7 2.37 -10.81 6.14
C ILE A 7 1.28 -10.94 5.09
N LEU A 8 0.14 -10.28 5.29
CA LEU A 8 -0.86 -10.05 4.25
C LEU A 8 -0.48 -8.80 3.45
N ALA A 9 -0.46 -8.88 2.12
CA ALA A 9 -0.38 -7.69 1.28
C ALA A 9 -1.74 -7.03 1.16
N VAL A 10 -1.78 -5.71 1.32
CA VAL A 10 -3.01 -4.91 1.19
C VAL A 10 -2.77 -3.78 0.21
N VAL A 11 -3.50 -3.78 -0.89
CA VAL A 11 -3.50 -2.67 -1.84
C VAL A 11 -4.64 -1.73 -1.50
N LEU A 12 -4.30 -0.49 -1.17
CA LEU A 12 -5.27 0.56 -0.93
C LEU A 12 -5.63 1.22 -2.26
N ALA A 13 -6.77 0.83 -2.81
CA ALA A 13 -7.28 1.28 -4.10
C ALA A 13 -8.48 2.24 -3.95
N GLY A 14 -8.63 2.84 -2.79
CA GLY A 14 -9.64 3.85 -2.48
C GLY A 14 -9.17 5.25 -2.81
N GLY A 15 -10.14 6.15 -2.94
CA GLY A 15 -9.92 7.58 -3.13
C GLY A 15 -10.67 8.12 -4.34
N LYS A 16 -11.43 9.21 -4.12
CA LYS A 16 -12.15 9.92 -5.17
C LYS A 16 -11.13 10.63 -6.05
N SER A 17 -10.88 10.12 -7.26
CA SER A 17 -10.02 10.78 -8.25
C SER A 17 -10.71 11.99 -8.89
N LYS A 18 -11.18 12.92 -8.04
CA LYS A 18 -11.82 14.16 -8.49
C LYS A 18 -10.96 14.95 -9.49
N ARG A 19 -9.62 14.79 -9.41
CA ARG A 19 -8.64 15.51 -10.24
C ARG A 19 -8.40 14.86 -11.60
N PHE A 20 -8.72 13.57 -11.76
CA PHE A 20 -8.60 12.89 -13.05
C PHE A 20 -9.87 12.95 -13.89
N GLY A 21 -11.05 13.18 -13.27
CA GLY A 21 -12.34 13.12 -13.94
C GLY A 21 -12.79 11.71 -14.36
N GLN A 22 -12.07 10.69 -13.93
CA GLN A 22 -12.39 9.26 -14.18
C GLN A 22 -11.92 8.39 -13.01
N ASP A 23 -12.40 7.16 -12.95
CA ASP A 23 -12.01 6.20 -11.93
C ASP A 23 -10.50 5.92 -11.98
N LYS A 24 -9.83 6.16 -10.86
CA LYS A 24 -8.39 6.00 -10.70
C LYS A 24 -7.92 4.58 -11.00
N ASN A 25 -8.76 3.58 -10.71
CA ASN A 25 -8.44 2.18 -10.95
C ASN A 25 -8.37 1.83 -12.44
N GLN A 26 -8.92 2.67 -13.33
CA GLN A 26 -8.90 2.46 -14.78
C GLN A 26 -7.79 3.27 -15.49
N ILE A 27 -7.03 4.08 -14.77
CA ILE A 27 -5.94 4.87 -15.37
C ILE A 27 -4.85 3.94 -15.86
N LYS A 28 -4.49 4.05 -17.13
CA LYS A 28 -3.45 3.24 -17.77
C LYS A 28 -2.12 3.97 -17.86
N LEU A 29 -1.06 3.24 -17.58
CA LEU A 29 0.32 3.59 -17.84
C LEU A 29 0.92 2.54 -18.78
N GLY A 30 1.06 2.87 -20.06
CA GLY A 30 1.27 1.87 -21.12
C GLY A 30 0.02 1.03 -21.30
N ASP A 31 0.18 -0.27 -21.40
CA ASP A 31 -0.89 -1.28 -21.66
C ASP A 31 -1.59 -1.74 -20.38
N LYS A 32 -1.06 -1.40 -19.20
CA LYS A 32 -1.58 -1.84 -17.90
C LYS A 32 -2.18 -0.69 -17.12
N THR A 33 -3.17 -0.99 -16.27
CA THR A 33 -3.63 -0.02 -15.27
C THR A 33 -2.54 0.22 -14.21
N LEU A 34 -2.64 1.33 -13.46
CA LEU A 34 -1.74 1.58 -12.34
C LEU A 34 -1.81 0.44 -11.30
N LEU A 35 -3.01 -0.04 -11.03
CA LEU A 35 -3.24 -1.17 -10.14
C LEU A 35 -2.58 -2.45 -10.66
N ASP A 36 -2.69 -2.76 -11.97
CA ASP A 36 -2.03 -3.93 -12.57
C ASP A 36 -0.50 -3.86 -12.44
N HIS A 37 0.09 -2.67 -12.54
CA HIS A 37 1.52 -2.48 -12.31
C HIS A 37 1.90 -2.83 -10.86
N VAL A 38 1.12 -2.39 -9.88
CA VAL A 38 1.34 -2.72 -8.47
C VAL A 38 1.17 -4.22 -8.24
N LEU A 39 0.06 -4.80 -8.68
CA LEU A 39 -0.24 -6.23 -8.53
C LEU A 39 0.83 -7.12 -9.16
N SER A 40 1.33 -6.76 -10.36
CA SER A 40 2.38 -7.53 -11.04
C SER A 40 3.69 -7.61 -10.24
N LYS A 41 3.94 -6.67 -9.33
CA LYS A 41 5.13 -6.66 -8.47
C LYS A 41 4.98 -7.51 -7.21
N ILE A 42 3.76 -7.62 -6.68
CA ILE A 42 3.52 -8.25 -5.38
C ILE A 42 2.89 -9.64 -5.48
N SER A 43 2.24 -9.99 -6.61
CA SER A 43 1.47 -11.22 -6.76
C SER A 43 2.26 -12.52 -6.58
N SER A 44 3.54 -12.52 -6.91
CA SER A 44 4.44 -13.67 -6.68
C SER A 44 5.19 -13.64 -5.34
N ARG A 45 4.98 -12.61 -4.55
CA ARG A 45 5.72 -12.36 -3.30
C ARG A 45 4.90 -12.59 -2.04
N PHE A 46 3.56 -12.65 -2.19
CA PHE A 46 2.64 -12.86 -1.09
C PHE A 46 1.68 -14.00 -1.42
N GLU A 47 1.35 -14.80 -0.42
CA GLU A 47 0.38 -15.90 -0.58
C GLU A 47 -1.02 -15.37 -0.82
N GLU A 48 -1.37 -14.26 -0.19
CA GLU A 48 -2.68 -13.64 -0.28
C GLU A 48 -2.54 -12.12 -0.39
N ILE A 49 -3.36 -11.52 -1.23
CA ILE A 49 -3.43 -10.08 -1.46
C ILE A 49 -4.87 -9.64 -1.25
N LEU A 50 -5.05 -8.61 -0.45
CA LEU A 50 -6.31 -7.95 -0.26
C LEU A 50 -6.32 -6.62 -0.98
N ILE A 51 -7.36 -6.35 -1.77
CA ILE A 51 -7.60 -5.03 -2.35
C ILE A 51 -8.74 -4.38 -1.59
N VAL A 52 -8.49 -3.23 -0.98
CA VAL A 52 -9.51 -2.44 -0.30
C VAL A 52 -9.92 -1.30 -1.22
N SER A 53 -11.20 -1.28 -1.62
CA SER A 53 -11.73 -0.26 -2.52
C SER A 53 -13.21 0.00 -2.29
N SER A 54 -13.61 1.28 -2.29
CA SER A 54 -15.02 1.71 -2.25
C SER A 54 -15.70 1.64 -3.64
N HIS A 55 -14.94 1.33 -4.69
CA HIS A 55 -15.42 1.28 -6.07
C HIS A 55 -15.17 -0.10 -6.67
N SER A 56 -15.89 -0.40 -7.75
CA SER A 56 -15.64 -1.63 -8.51
C SER A 56 -14.21 -1.65 -9.04
N VAL A 57 -13.56 -2.77 -8.87
CA VAL A 57 -12.19 -2.98 -9.37
C VAL A 57 -12.24 -4.10 -10.39
N ASP A 58 -11.87 -3.78 -11.62
CA ASP A 58 -11.72 -4.79 -12.68
C ASP A 58 -10.25 -5.24 -12.70
N ILE A 59 -10.02 -6.48 -12.31
CA ILE A 59 -8.72 -7.12 -12.33
C ILE A 59 -8.80 -8.45 -13.07
N LYS A 60 -7.72 -8.82 -13.73
CA LYS A 60 -7.58 -10.19 -14.24
C LYS A 60 -7.70 -11.17 -13.07
N LYS A 61 -8.54 -12.18 -13.18
CA LYS A 61 -8.74 -13.19 -12.12
C LYS A 61 -7.41 -13.81 -11.72
N MET A 62 -6.96 -13.48 -10.51
CA MET A 62 -5.83 -14.10 -9.83
C MET A 62 -6.34 -14.84 -8.61
N LYS A 63 -5.88 -16.09 -8.42
CA LYS A 63 -6.40 -16.98 -7.37
C LYS A 63 -6.14 -16.50 -5.94
N ASN A 64 -5.14 -15.66 -5.75
CA ASN A 64 -4.71 -15.20 -4.43
C ASN A 64 -5.13 -13.76 -4.11
N ILE A 65 -6.08 -13.20 -4.86
CA ILE A 65 -6.57 -11.84 -4.63
C ILE A 65 -8.01 -11.86 -4.16
N THR A 66 -8.28 -11.17 -3.06
CA THR A 66 -9.61 -10.89 -2.52
C THR A 66 -9.86 -9.38 -2.56
N ILE A 67 -11.03 -8.96 -3.02
CA ILE A 67 -11.45 -7.56 -3.02
C ILE A 67 -12.48 -7.37 -1.92
N ILE A 68 -12.27 -6.36 -1.08
CA ILE A 68 -13.21 -5.98 -0.03
C ILE A 68 -13.57 -4.49 -0.12
N PRO A 69 -14.77 -4.10 0.33
CA PRO A 69 -15.12 -2.70 0.45
C PRO A 69 -14.28 -2.02 1.53
N ASP A 70 -14.06 -0.71 1.38
CA ASP A 70 -13.67 0.13 2.50
C ASP A 70 -14.90 0.34 3.40
N CYS A 71 -14.83 -0.16 4.62
CA CYS A 71 -15.96 -0.11 5.57
C CYS A 71 -16.24 1.29 6.11
N PHE A 72 -15.37 2.25 5.83
CA PHE A 72 -15.43 3.60 6.40
C PHE A 72 -15.17 4.64 5.30
N ASP A 73 -16.16 4.82 4.43
CA ASP A 73 -16.09 5.78 3.34
C ASP A 73 -15.64 7.18 3.83
N ASP A 74 -14.77 7.81 3.05
CA ASP A 74 -14.26 9.17 3.27
C ASP A 74 -13.40 9.41 4.53
N LEU A 75 -12.99 8.36 5.26
CA LEU A 75 -12.10 8.50 6.42
C LEU A 75 -10.59 8.40 6.08
N GLY A 76 -10.26 8.32 4.80
CA GLY A 76 -8.88 8.30 4.31
C GLY A 76 -8.18 6.94 4.42
N PRO A 77 -6.87 6.88 4.17
CA PRO A 77 -6.14 5.60 4.08
C PRO A 77 -6.13 4.76 5.34
N LEU A 78 -6.25 5.39 6.53
CA LEU A 78 -6.35 4.65 7.81
C LEU A 78 -7.59 3.75 7.84
N ALA A 79 -8.69 4.18 7.22
CA ALA A 79 -9.91 3.39 7.11
C ALA A 79 -9.69 2.12 6.31
N GLY A 80 -8.97 2.21 5.20
CA GLY A 80 -8.62 1.04 4.40
C GLY A 80 -7.73 0.05 5.16
N VAL A 81 -6.78 0.53 5.96
CA VAL A 81 -5.95 -0.32 6.83
C VAL A 81 -6.82 -1.00 7.89
N LEU A 82 -7.72 -0.24 8.53
CA LEU A 82 -8.66 -0.79 9.52
C LEU A 82 -9.57 -1.86 8.90
N SER A 83 -10.13 -1.59 7.71
CA SER A 83 -10.96 -2.55 6.97
C SER A 83 -10.22 -3.87 6.72
N ALA A 84 -8.96 -3.79 6.30
CA ALA A 84 -8.13 -4.97 6.08
C ALA A 84 -7.87 -5.74 7.39
N MET A 85 -7.55 -5.06 8.48
CA MET A 85 -7.30 -5.68 9.78
C MET A 85 -8.57 -6.34 10.36
N LYS A 86 -9.74 -5.71 10.19
CA LYS A 86 -11.03 -6.30 10.59
C LYS A 86 -11.32 -7.55 9.79
N TRP A 87 -11.14 -7.49 8.48
CA TRP A 87 -11.31 -8.65 7.61
C TRP A 87 -10.42 -9.82 8.02
N LEU A 88 -9.14 -9.57 8.37
CA LEU A 88 -8.23 -10.59 8.89
C LEU A 88 -8.80 -11.29 10.12
N LYS A 89 -9.29 -10.50 11.07
CA LYS A 89 -9.86 -11.02 12.33
C LYS A 89 -11.14 -11.83 12.08
N GLU A 90 -12.05 -11.29 11.26
CA GLU A 90 -13.36 -11.91 10.96
C GLU A 90 -13.20 -13.21 10.17
N ASN A 91 -12.19 -13.32 9.31
CA ASN A 91 -11.92 -14.52 8.53
C ASN A 91 -10.88 -15.44 9.19
N HIS A 92 -10.56 -15.22 10.46
CA HIS A 92 -9.63 -16.05 11.25
C HIS A 92 -8.29 -16.30 10.54
N LYS A 93 -7.77 -15.30 9.83
CA LYS A 93 -6.51 -15.41 9.10
C LYS A 93 -5.32 -15.40 10.07
N ARG A 94 -4.28 -16.14 9.71
CA ARG A 94 -3.08 -16.32 10.54
C ARG A 94 -2.09 -15.17 10.53
N TYR A 95 -2.26 -14.20 9.60
CA TYR A 95 -1.31 -13.11 9.41
C TYR A 95 -1.24 -12.21 10.65
N GLN A 96 -0.02 -11.87 11.05
CA GLN A 96 0.24 -10.97 12.18
C GLN A 96 0.59 -9.55 11.72
N TRP A 97 0.86 -9.39 10.43
CA TRP A 97 1.25 -8.13 9.82
C TRP A 97 0.48 -7.87 8.53
N VAL A 98 0.23 -6.59 8.30
CA VAL A 98 -0.33 -6.07 7.05
C VAL A 98 0.73 -5.22 6.37
N ALA A 99 1.09 -5.53 5.13
CA ALA A 99 1.94 -4.68 4.30
C ALA A 99 1.08 -3.89 3.32
N THR A 100 1.13 -2.57 3.39
CA THR A 100 0.30 -1.68 2.56
C THR A 100 1.03 -1.17 1.34
N PHE A 101 0.30 -1.09 0.23
CA PHE A 101 0.77 -0.59 -1.06
C PHE A 101 -0.31 0.32 -1.66
N PRO A 102 0.01 1.56 -2.06
CA PRO A 102 -0.94 2.41 -2.77
C PRO A 102 -1.10 1.95 -4.23
N SER A 103 -2.32 1.98 -4.75
CA SER A 103 -2.61 1.58 -6.14
C SER A 103 -2.06 2.54 -7.20
N ASP A 104 -1.64 3.74 -6.80
CA ASP A 104 -1.21 4.83 -7.67
C ASP A 104 0.30 5.07 -7.73
N THR A 105 1.08 4.16 -7.16
CA THR A 105 2.54 4.28 -7.08
C THR A 105 3.21 3.07 -7.72
N PRO A 106 3.26 3.01 -9.07
CA PRO A 106 3.63 1.79 -9.79
C PRO A 106 5.14 1.51 -9.85
N PHE A 107 6.00 2.46 -9.46
CA PHE A 107 7.44 2.36 -9.71
C PHE A 107 8.26 1.80 -8.55
N PHE A 108 7.65 1.53 -7.39
CA PHE A 108 8.40 0.99 -6.24
C PHE A 108 9.13 -0.31 -6.58
N GLU A 109 10.24 -0.55 -5.90
CA GLU A 109 11.03 -1.76 -6.06
C GLU A 109 10.60 -2.83 -5.07
N THR A 110 10.57 -4.09 -5.50
CA THR A 110 10.14 -5.22 -4.67
C THR A 110 11.09 -5.51 -3.50
N SER A 111 12.30 -4.98 -3.53
CA SER A 111 13.27 -5.06 -2.43
C SER A 111 12.73 -4.53 -1.09
N ILE A 112 11.76 -3.61 -1.10
CA ILE A 112 11.11 -3.13 0.13
C ILE A 112 10.40 -4.25 0.89
N ILE A 113 9.95 -5.31 0.21
CA ILE A 113 9.28 -6.45 0.83
C ILE A 113 10.27 -7.20 1.73
N GLU A 114 11.51 -7.37 1.28
CA GLU A 114 12.56 -8.00 2.09
C GLU A 114 12.94 -7.11 3.29
N GLU A 115 12.93 -5.80 3.12
CA GLU A 115 13.13 -4.88 4.24
C GLU A 115 11.99 -4.96 5.26
N TYR A 116 10.73 -5.10 4.83
CA TYR A 116 9.60 -5.37 5.74
C TYR A 116 9.83 -6.64 6.54
N LYS A 117 10.19 -7.75 5.90
CA LYS A 117 10.48 -9.03 6.55
C LYS A 117 11.61 -8.92 7.58
N LYS A 118 12.67 -8.18 7.27
CA LYS A 118 13.77 -7.93 8.20
C LYS A 118 13.29 -7.16 9.45
N LYS A 119 12.49 -6.11 9.25
CA LYS A 119 12.04 -5.23 10.34
C LYS A 119 11.08 -5.92 11.29
N ILE A 120 10.10 -6.67 10.78
CA ILE A 120 9.17 -7.39 11.64
C ILE A 120 9.87 -8.44 12.53
N LYS A 121 11.00 -9.01 12.09
CA LYS A 121 11.80 -9.95 12.90
C LYS A 121 12.47 -9.26 14.10
N LEU A 122 12.73 -7.96 14.03
CA LEU A 122 13.34 -7.21 15.13
C LEU A 122 12.36 -7.00 16.29
N LYS A 123 11.05 -6.97 16.02
CA LYS A 123 9.99 -6.78 17.02
C LYS A 123 10.18 -5.52 17.89
N ASP A 124 10.80 -4.49 17.34
CA ASP A 124 11.15 -3.27 18.05
C ASP A 124 10.19 -2.10 17.74
N SER A 125 9.16 -2.33 16.95
CA SER A 125 8.02 -1.45 16.69
C SER A 125 6.83 -2.24 16.18
N LEU A 126 5.63 -1.69 16.33
CA LEU A 126 4.39 -2.22 15.76
C LEU A 126 4.04 -1.61 14.39
N LEU A 127 4.80 -0.60 13.97
CA LEU A 127 4.57 0.14 12.73
C LEU A 127 5.89 0.61 12.13
N TYR A 128 6.09 0.31 10.85
CA TYR A 128 7.23 0.79 10.07
C TYR A 128 6.75 1.40 8.76
N PHE A 129 7.32 2.56 8.38
CA PHE A 129 7.11 3.18 7.08
C PHE A 129 8.41 3.28 6.30
N ILE A 130 8.29 3.18 4.97
CA ILE A 130 9.40 3.48 4.06
C ILE A 130 9.73 4.98 4.16
N LYS A 131 11.03 5.29 4.17
CA LYS A 131 11.55 6.65 4.07
C LYS A 131 12.61 6.69 2.98
N SER A 132 12.51 7.65 2.07
CA SER A 132 13.52 7.94 1.06
C SER A 132 13.63 9.45 0.86
N ASN A 133 14.82 9.97 0.54
CA ASN A 133 15.04 11.41 0.36
C ASN A 133 14.48 12.26 1.52
N ASN A 134 14.66 11.82 2.76
CA ASN A 134 14.11 12.46 3.96
C ASN A 134 12.57 12.56 4.03
N LYS A 135 11.85 11.91 3.11
CA LYS A 135 10.39 11.87 3.07
C LYS A 135 9.87 10.51 3.52
N LYS A 136 8.93 10.50 4.47
CA LYS A 136 8.17 9.31 4.85
C LYS A 136 7.06 9.04 3.81
N HIS A 137 6.94 7.78 3.40
CA HIS A 137 5.90 7.31 2.48
C HIS A 137 4.85 6.53 3.28
N ASN A 138 3.94 7.26 3.88
CA ASN A 138 3.03 6.79 4.94
C ASN A 138 2.09 5.63 4.52
N ILE A 139 1.94 5.37 3.22
CA ILE A 139 1.14 4.24 2.71
C ILE A 139 2.01 3.03 2.36
N PHE A 140 3.32 3.22 2.20
CA PHE A 140 4.26 2.11 2.12
C PHE A 140 4.72 1.73 3.53
N GLY A 141 3.98 0.84 4.17
CA GLY A 141 4.23 0.47 5.55
C GLY A 141 3.93 -0.99 5.85
N VAL A 142 4.42 -1.44 6.98
CA VAL A 142 4.06 -2.71 7.58
C VAL A 142 3.54 -2.49 9.00
N TRP A 143 2.34 -2.99 9.26
CA TRP A 143 1.50 -2.69 10.41
C TRP A 143 1.21 -3.96 11.18
N SER A 144 1.50 -4.01 12.48
CA SER A 144 1.12 -5.14 13.32
C SER A 144 -0.39 -5.20 13.52
N ILE A 145 -0.96 -6.40 13.48
CA ILE A 145 -2.39 -6.60 13.78
C ILE A 145 -2.74 -6.22 15.23
N GLU A 146 -1.78 -6.16 16.12
CA GLU A 146 -1.96 -5.68 17.49
C GLU A 146 -2.47 -4.24 17.55
N LEU A 147 -2.25 -3.46 16.50
CA LEU A 147 -2.74 -2.08 16.38
C LEU A 147 -4.24 -1.98 16.08
N LEU A 148 -4.92 -3.09 15.75
CA LEU A 148 -6.32 -3.08 15.31
C LEU A 148 -7.24 -2.31 16.26
N LYS A 149 -7.20 -2.63 17.56
CA LYS A 149 -8.09 -2.00 18.56
C LYS A 149 -7.78 -0.51 18.73
N GLN A 150 -6.50 -0.17 18.78
CA GLN A 150 -6.07 1.24 18.90
C GLN A 150 -6.44 2.05 17.66
N LEU A 151 -6.26 1.48 16.46
CA LEU A 151 -6.61 2.14 15.20
C LEU A 151 -8.12 2.36 15.10
N GLU A 152 -8.92 1.37 15.47
CA GLU A 152 -10.38 1.47 15.46
C GLU A 152 -10.86 2.58 16.40
N ASP A 153 -10.37 2.59 17.64
CA ASP A 153 -10.75 3.59 18.64
C ASP A 153 -10.33 5.01 18.21
N ASP A 154 -9.11 5.16 17.74
CA ASP A 154 -8.59 6.45 17.30
C ASP A 154 -9.31 6.99 16.06
N LEU A 155 -9.69 6.13 15.14
CA LEU A 155 -10.39 6.54 13.93
C LEU A 155 -11.85 6.93 14.22
N ILE A 156 -12.54 6.14 15.04
CA ILE A 156 -13.99 6.29 15.29
C ILE A 156 -14.25 7.32 16.39
N ASN A 157 -13.57 7.21 17.53
CA ASN A 157 -13.85 8.00 18.72
C ASN A 157 -12.99 9.26 18.82
N ASN A 158 -11.72 9.19 18.37
CA ASN A 158 -10.77 10.30 18.50
C ASN A 158 -10.57 11.11 17.22
N ASN A 159 -11.33 10.79 16.15
CA ASN A 159 -11.33 11.52 14.87
C ASN A 159 -9.96 11.65 14.19
N PHE A 160 -9.04 10.72 14.39
CA PHE A 160 -7.82 10.69 13.59
C PHE A 160 -8.14 10.44 12.11
N ARG A 161 -7.51 11.22 11.22
CA ARG A 161 -7.71 11.12 9.76
C ARG A 161 -6.39 11.06 9.00
N LYS A 162 -5.37 11.76 9.50
CA LYS A 162 -4.07 11.81 8.86
C LYS A 162 -3.21 10.65 9.32
N VAL A 163 -2.69 9.89 8.37
CA VAL A 163 -1.82 8.74 8.63
C VAL A 163 -0.58 9.17 9.42
N GLU A 164 0.01 10.30 9.07
CA GLU A 164 1.23 10.80 9.72
C GLU A 164 1.01 11.14 11.19
N ASP A 165 -0.09 11.84 11.51
CA ASP A 165 -0.40 12.23 12.88
C ASP A 165 -0.64 10.98 13.74
N TRP A 166 -1.38 10.01 13.22
CA TRP A 166 -1.63 8.76 13.92
C TRP A 166 -0.36 7.92 14.10
N ALA A 167 0.44 7.81 13.06
CA ALA A 167 1.70 7.05 13.10
C ALA A 167 2.69 7.66 14.12
N ASN A 168 2.76 8.98 14.20
CA ASN A 168 3.59 9.66 15.20
C ASN A 168 3.09 9.39 16.63
N LYS A 169 1.77 9.34 16.84
CA LYS A 169 1.17 8.95 18.13
C LYS A 169 1.57 7.54 18.54
N ILE A 170 1.58 6.60 17.59
CA ILE A 170 1.91 5.18 17.83
C ILE A 170 3.41 4.95 18.04
N GLY A 171 4.26 5.86 17.56
CA GLY A 171 5.71 5.70 17.61
C GLY A 171 6.25 4.89 16.42
N VAL A 172 5.91 5.34 15.21
CA VAL A 172 6.38 4.72 13.95
C VAL A 172 7.90 4.74 13.83
N LYS A 173 8.50 3.63 13.39
CA LYS A 173 9.88 3.58 12.91
C LYS A 173 9.96 3.65 11.40
N THR A 174 11.10 4.09 10.87
CA THR A 174 11.32 4.18 9.43
C THR A 174 12.26 3.09 8.92
N ILE A 175 12.06 2.74 7.66
CA ILE A 175 12.94 1.91 6.86
C ILE A 175 13.54 2.82 5.81
N ASP A 176 14.79 3.18 5.97
CA ASP A 176 15.48 4.08 5.06
C ASP A 176 15.86 3.34 3.79
N ILE A 177 15.45 3.87 2.64
CA ILE A 177 15.75 3.36 1.31
C ILE A 177 16.67 4.37 0.61
N GLU A 178 17.74 3.88 0.01
CA GLU A 178 18.68 4.70 -0.74
C GLU A 178 18.00 5.44 -1.88
N PRO A 179 18.35 6.72 -2.09
CA PRO A 179 17.84 7.52 -3.19
C PRO A 179 18.17 6.89 -4.54
N LYS A 180 17.21 6.98 -5.48
CA LYS A 180 17.36 6.51 -6.85
C LYS A 180 17.32 7.69 -7.83
N LYS A 181 17.78 7.47 -9.06
CA LYS A 181 17.67 8.44 -10.16
C LYS A 181 16.24 8.97 -10.34
N PHE A 182 15.26 8.06 -10.21
CA PHE A 182 13.83 8.40 -10.19
C PHE A 182 13.25 8.03 -8.83
N ASP A 183 12.33 8.85 -8.32
CA ASP A 183 11.61 8.54 -7.07
C ASP A 183 10.74 7.28 -7.28
N PRO A 184 11.09 6.14 -6.68
CA PRO A 184 10.31 4.92 -6.83
C PRO A 184 8.94 5.02 -6.14
N PHE A 185 8.75 6.01 -5.29
CA PHE A 185 7.50 6.27 -4.56
C PHE A 185 6.69 7.43 -5.15
N PHE A 186 6.93 7.74 -6.42
CA PHE A 186 6.21 8.77 -7.14
C PHE A 186 4.73 8.40 -7.32
N ASN A 187 3.82 9.20 -6.75
CA ASN A 187 2.37 9.02 -6.85
C ASN A 187 1.82 9.67 -8.11
N ILE A 188 0.93 8.99 -8.81
CA ILE A 188 0.25 9.48 -10.00
C ILE A 188 -1.15 9.94 -9.61
N ASN A 189 -1.33 11.23 -9.35
CA ASN A 189 -2.57 11.83 -8.88
C ASN A 189 -3.23 12.79 -9.88
N THR A 190 -2.50 13.23 -10.90
CA THR A 190 -2.95 14.18 -11.91
C THR A 190 -2.57 13.72 -13.32
N LYS A 191 -3.14 14.35 -14.34
CA LYS A 191 -2.74 14.10 -15.75
C LYS A 191 -1.28 14.43 -16.00
N GLU A 192 -0.78 15.50 -15.36
CA GLU A 192 0.62 15.91 -15.41
C GLU A 192 1.53 14.84 -14.80
N ASP A 193 1.13 14.23 -13.67
CA ASP A 193 1.87 13.12 -13.07
C ASP A 193 1.89 11.92 -14.01
N LEU A 194 0.78 11.62 -14.69
CA LEU A 194 0.72 10.55 -15.66
C LEU A 194 1.67 10.76 -16.84
N GLU A 195 1.78 11.99 -17.36
CA GLU A 195 2.72 12.31 -18.44
C GLU A 195 4.18 12.17 -17.97
N LYS A 196 4.48 12.58 -16.73
CA LYS A 196 5.81 12.33 -16.12
C LYS A 196 6.07 10.83 -15.98
N ALA A 197 5.09 10.07 -15.50
CA ALA A 197 5.19 8.62 -15.36
C ALA A 197 5.46 7.90 -16.69
N LYS A 198 4.84 8.34 -17.78
CA LYS A 198 5.11 7.82 -19.14
C LYS A 198 6.55 8.02 -19.57
N LYS A 199 7.14 9.20 -19.25
CA LYS A 199 8.56 9.46 -19.52
C LYS A 199 9.47 8.54 -18.70
N ILE A 200 9.21 8.41 -17.39
CA ILE A 200 9.96 7.50 -16.52
C ILE A 200 9.89 6.07 -17.04
N LEU A 201 8.71 5.61 -17.48
CA LEU A 201 8.54 4.27 -18.01
C LEU A 201 9.40 4.03 -19.24
N LYS A 202 9.40 4.99 -20.20
CA LYS A 202 10.23 4.91 -21.40
C LYS A 202 11.73 4.86 -21.09
N GLU A 203 12.21 5.68 -20.16
CA GLU A 203 13.61 5.70 -19.76
C GLU A 203 14.03 4.39 -19.10
N LYS A 204 13.18 3.83 -18.22
CA LYS A 204 13.44 2.51 -17.60
C LYS A 204 13.50 1.37 -18.62
N TYR A 205 12.73 1.42 -19.71
CA TYR A 205 12.84 0.45 -20.79
C TYR A 205 14.13 0.60 -21.60
N ASN A 206 14.57 1.83 -21.83
CA ASN A 206 15.80 2.10 -22.58
C ASN A 206 17.08 1.75 -21.79
N ASP A 207 17.03 1.86 -20.46
CA ASP A 207 18.16 1.47 -19.57
C ASP A 207 18.29 -0.07 -19.41
N GLN A 208 17.38 -0.87 -19.96
CA GLN A 208 17.39 -2.35 -19.91
C GLN A 208 17.85 -3.02 -21.22
N ILE A 209 18.15 -2.22 -22.27
CA ILE A 209 18.72 -2.65 -23.56
C ILE A 209 20.20 -2.31 -23.61
#